data_c6418e7fe75941040782d8be77516243
#
_entry.id   c6418e7fe75941040782d8be77516243
#
_cell.length_a   1.000
_cell.length_b   1.000
_cell.length_c   1.000
_cell.angle_alpha   90.00
_cell.angle_beta   90.00
_cell.angle_gamma   90.00
#
_symmetry.space_group_name_H-M   'P 1'
#
loop_
_entity.id
_entity.type
_entity.pdbx_description
1 polymer ?
#
loop_
_entity_poly.entity_id
_entity_poly.type
_entity_poly.pdbx_seq_one_letter_code
_entity_poly.pdbx_strand_id
1 'polypeptide(L)'
;MAGILDWFRTRNFKQRIGQGIRINLIPGLVLWVLGICLVLFYYLGEFSRPWFDEIINMKETYGFTYSAVSTCIFGGLIPYLFMQLTGRDPLKGIGSGVIFLSYWAVRGIDVDAFYRLQAMIFGTGVDFKTIISKVLLDQFIYCVIWASPVTALFYTWREASFSIKRWKGNKTWAELFDMILIFTVTTWVVWIPGTAIIYSLPYPLQIPLFNLTLCFFVILVSVFSQKENRSG
;
A
#
# COMPACT_ATOMS: atom_id res chain seq x y z
N MET A 1 6.30 18.02 -26.80
CA MET A 1 6.04 16.56 -26.81
C MET A 1 7.32 15.72 -27.01
N ALA A 2 8.22 16.07 -27.91
CA ALA A 2 9.48 15.32 -28.12
C ALA A 2 10.36 15.21 -26.85
N GLY A 3 10.52 16.28 -26.08
CA GLY A 3 11.37 16.28 -24.88
C GLY A 3 10.92 15.35 -23.74
N ILE A 4 9.60 15.06 -23.61
CA ILE A 4 9.08 14.12 -22.61
C ILE A 4 9.39 12.68 -23.04
N LEU A 5 9.25 12.36 -24.32
CA LEU A 5 9.56 11.04 -24.87
C LEU A 5 11.06 10.73 -24.81
N ASP A 6 11.91 11.72 -25.08
CA ASP A 6 13.37 11.59 -24.95
C ASP A 6 13.80 11.43 -23.49
N TRP A 7 13.14 12.10 -22.56
CA TRP A 7 13.38 11.97 -21.13
C TRP A 7 13.09 10.54 -20.61
N PHE A 8 11.99 9.90 -21.07
CA PHE A 8 11.70 8.48 -20.79
C PHE A 8 12.72 7.51 -21.42
N ARG A 9 13.34 7.90 -22.54
CA ARG A 9 14.27 7.06 -23.31
C ARG A 9 15.68 7.05 -22.72
N THR A 10 16.14 8.18 -22.18
CA THR A 10 17.53 8.37 -21.72
C THR A 10 17.84 7.81 -20.34
N ARG A 11 16.85 7.47 -19.51
CA ARG A 11 17.03 7.06 -18.10
C ARG A 11 16.82 5.58 -17.80
N ASN A 12 16.95 4.67 -18.75
CA ASN A 12 16.68 3.24 -18.53
C ASN A 12 15.31 2.98 -17.85
N PHE A 13 14.33 3.87 -18.10
CA PHE A 13 13.02 3.86 -17.45
C PHE A 13 12.31 2.50 -17.63
N LYS A 14 12.35 1.94 -18.86
CA LYS A 14 11.78 0.62 -19.14
C LYS A 14 12.41 -0.49 -18.30
N GLN A 15 13.74 -0.42 -18.13
CA GLN A 15 14.47 -1.41 -17.32
C GLN A 15 14.08 -1.31 -15.83
N ARG A 16 13.97 -0.10 -15.29
CA ARG A 16 13.56 0.14 -13.90
C ARG A 16 12.13 -0.32 -13.63
N ILE A 17 11.20 -0.07 -14.57
CA ILE A 17 9.84 -0.61 -14.48
C ILE A 17 9.86 -2.14 -14.53
N GLY A 18 10.59 -2.74 -15.46
CA GLY A 18 10.69 -4.19 -15.59
C GLY A 18 11.23 -4.85 -14.32
N GLN A 19 12.26 -4.28 -13.71
CA GLN A 19 12.80 -4.74 -12.41
C GLN A 19 11.76 -4.58 -11.29
N GLY A 20 11.10 -3.42 -11.20
CA GLY A 20 10.07 -3.19 -10.19
C GLY A 20 8.87 -4.14 -10.33
N ILE A 21 8.42 -4.42 -11.56
CA ILE A 21 7.37 -5.43 -11.81
C ILE A 21 7.84 -6.81 -11.34
N ARG A 22 9.06 -7.21 -11.66
CA ARG A 22 9.61 -8.51 -11.26
C ARG A 22 9.70 -8.67 -9.74
N ILE A 23 10.13 -7.62 -9.03
CA ILE A 23 10.20 -7.61 -7.55
C ILE A 23 8.79 -7.75 -6.95
N ASN A 24 7.79 -7.11 -7.54
CA ASN A 24 6.43 -7.09 -7.02
C ASN A 24 5.58 -8.31 -7.44
N LEU A 25 5.98 -9.06 -8.48
CA LEU A 25 5.15 -10.13 -9.06
C LEU A 25 4.93 -11.28 -8.06
N ILE A 26 5.99 -11.81 -7.46
CA ILE A 26 5.87 -12.92 -6.49
C ILE A 26 5.12 -12.48 -5.24
N PRO A 27 5.47 -11.34 -4.58
CA PRO A 27 4.65 -10.80 -3.52
C PRO A 27 3.18 -10.62 -3.91
N GLY A 28 2.91 -10.08 -5.10
CA GLY A 28 1.55 -9.90 -5.60
C GLY A 28 0.77 -11.20 -5.71
N LEU A 29 1.34 -12.22 -6.34
CA LEU A 29 0.70 -13.55 -6.46
C LEU A 29 0.38 -14.16 -5.10
N VAL A 30 1.30 -14.10 -4.15
CA VAL A 30 1.06 -14.59 -2.78
C VAL A 30 -0.09 -13.84 -2.12
N LEU A 31 -0.11 -12.51 -2.25
CA LEU A 31 -1.17 -11.66 -1.68
C LEU A 31 -2.54 -11.90 -2.31
N TRP A 32 -2.59 -12.14 -3.62
CA TRP A 32 -3.85 -12.46 -4.29
C TRP A 32 -4.40 -13.81 -3.80
N VAL A 33 -3.55 -14.83 -3.70
CA VAL A 33 -3.96 -16.14 -3.17
C VAL A 33 -4.47 -16.00 -1.73
N LEU A 34 -3.73 -15.33 -0.87
CA LEU A 34 -4.15 -15.08 0.52
C LEU A 34 -5.46 -14.28 0.59
N GLY A 35 -5.60 -13.23 -0.21
CA GLY A 35 -6.81 -12.42 -0.26
C GLY A 35 -8.03 -13.21 -0.75
N ILE A 36 -7.86 -14.01 -1.83
CA ILE A 36 -8.92 -14.89 -2.34
C ILE A 36 -9.29 -15.94 -1.29
N CYS A 37 -8.32 -16.56 -0.62
CA CYS A 37 -8.59 -17.51 0.46
C CYS A 37 -9.41 -16.86 1.59
N LEU A 38 -9.10 -15.62 1.97
CA LEU A 38 -9.85 -14.89 3.00
C LEU A 38 -11.28 -14.56 2.55
N VAL A 39 -11.45 -14.15 1.29
CA VAL A 39 -12.78 -13.91 0.71
C VAL A 39 -13.61 -15.20 0.69
N LEU A 40 -13.03 -16.31 0.23
CA LEU A 40 -13.69 -17.62 0.25
C LEU A 40 -14.01 -18.06 1.70
N PHE A 41 -13.11 -17.84 2.63
CA PHE A 41 -13.31 -18.15 4.05
C PHE A 41 -14.44 -17.33 4.67
N TYR A 42 -14.61 -16.07 4.23
CA TYR A 42 -15.74 -15.24 4.62
C TYR A 42 -17.07 -15.77 4.07
N TYR A 43 -17.13 -16.06 2.75
CA TYR A 43 -18.40 -16.42 2.10
C TYR A 43 -18.82 -17.88 2.33
N LEU A 44 -17.87 -18.81 2.43
CA LEU A 44 -18.13 -20.24 2.52
C LEU A 44 -17.98 -20.80 3.95
N GLY A 45 -17.29 -20.09 4.84
CA GLY A 45 -16.97 -20.56 6.17
C GLY A 45 -18.04 -20.17 7.20
N GLU A 46 -18.97 -21.06 7.52
CA GLU A 46 -19.93 -20.81 8.61
C GLU A 46 -19.21 -20.64 9.97
N PHE A 47 -18.16 -21.41 10.22
CA PHE A 47 -17.36 -21.33 11.45
C PHE A 47 -16.61 -20.00 11.60
N SER A 48 -16.27 -19.34 10.51
CA SER A 48 -15.51 -18.08 10.53
C SER A 48 -16.39 -16.85 10.75
N ARG A 49 -17.70 -16.94 10.52
CA ARG A 49 -18.64 -15.80 10.61
C ARG A 49 -18.55 -15.03 11.92
N PRO A 50 -18.53 -15.65 13.12
CA PRO A 50 -18.47 -14.90 14.38
C PRO A 50 -17.22 -14.00 14.48
N TRP A 51 -16.09 -14.42 13.89
CA TRP A 51 -14.85 -13.64 13.91
C TRP A 51 -14.92 -12.44 12.99
N PHE A 52 -15.52 -12.61 11.80
CA PHE A 52 -15.74 -11.49 10.88
C PHE A 52 -16.78 -10.52 11.43
N ASP A 53 -17.84 -11.01 12.07
CA ASP A 53 -18.87 -10.18 12.69
C ASP A 53 -18.28 -9.31 13.81
N GLU A 54 -17.35 -9.84 14.61
CA GLU A 54 -16.64 -9.08 15.64
C GLU A 54 -15.76 -7.98 15.01
N ILE A 55 -15.05 -8.28 13.94
CA ILE A 55 -14.24 -7.28 13.21
C ILE A 55 -15.14 -6.20 12.60
N ILE A 56 -16.27 -6.57 12.03
CA ILE A 56 -17.27 -5.64 11.50
C ILE A 56 -17.77 -4.72 12.63
N ASN A 57 -18.20 -5.30 13.76
CA ASN A 57 -18.68 -4.55 14.91
C ASN A 57 -17.63 -3.56 15.45
N MET A 58 -16.38 -4.00 15.60
CA MET A 58 -15.29 -3.10 15.99
C MET A 58 -15.09 -1.96 14.97
N LYS A 59 -15.11 -2.27 13.66
CA LYS A 59 -14.95 -1.26 12.62
C LYS A 59 -16.10 -0.25 12.59
N GLU A 60 -17.33 -0.70 12.77
CA GLU A 60 -18.52 0.16 12.81
C GLU A 60 -18.55 1.02 14.07
N THR A 61 -18.22 0.44 15.24
CA THR A 61 -18.20 1.13 16.53
C THR A 61 -17.13 2.22 16.58
N TYR A 62 -15.89 1.90 16.18
CA TYR A 62 -14.75 2.81 16.35
C TYR A 62 -14.39 3.62 15.09
N GLY A 63 -14.99 3.32 13.93
CA GLY A 63 -14.87 4.10 12.70
C GLY A 63 -13.43 4.40 12.31
N PHE A 64 -13.10 5.70 12.21
CA PHE A 64 -11.74 6.16 11.86
C PHE A 64 -10.66 5.78 12.89
N THR A 65 -11.02 5.68 14.17
CA THR A 65 -10.07 5.27 15.20
C THR A 65 -9.61 3.82 14.98
N TYR A 66 -10.55 2.93 14.62
CA TYR A 66 -10.20 1.57 14.22
C TYR A 66 -9.22 1.57 13.04
N SER A 67 -9.48 2.36 12.01
CA SER A 67 -8.63 2.43 10.82
C SER A 67 -7.25 2.99 11.12
N ALA A 68 -7.17 4.03 11.96
CA ALA A 68 -5.90 4.60 12.40
C ALA A 68 -5.05 3.57 13.17
N VAL A 69 -5.65 2.93 14.18
CA VAL A 69 -4.93 1.98 15.05
C VAL A 69 -4.55 0.72 14.29
N SER A 70 -5.48 0.12 13.55
CA SER A 70 -5.22 -1.11 12.79
C SER A 70 -4.17 -0.88 11.69
N THR A 71 -4.22 0.23 10.94
CA THR A 71 -3.21 0.53 9.93
C THR A 71 -1.86 0.90 10.55
N CYS A 72 -1.85 1.57 11.70
CA CYS A 72 -0.63 1.79 12.48
C CYS A 72 0.04 0.46 12.87
N ILE A 73 -0.75 -0.53 13.29
CA ILE A 73 -0.23 -1.86 13.67
C ILE A 73 0.23 -2.64 12.44
N PHE A 74 -0.65 -2.85 11.46
CA PHE A 74 -0.39 -3.73 10.32
C PHE A 74 0.49 -3.09 9.25
N GLY A 75 0.32 -1.82 8.93
CA GLY A 75 1.14 -1.10 7.96
C GLY A 75 2.43 -0.52 8.57
N GLY A 76 2.40 -0.24 9.87
CA GLY A 76 3.51 0.39 10.60
C GLY A 76 4.26 -0.55 11.51
N LEU A 77 3.69 -0.90 12.66
CA LEU A 77 4.41 -1.55 13.77
C LEU A 77 4.96 -2.93 13.39
N ILE A 78 4.14 -3.81 12.81
CA ILE A 78 4.58 -5.17 12.45
C ILE A 78 5.69 -5.12 11.40
N PRO A 79 5.56 -4.41 10.27
CA PRO A 79 6.64 -4.26 9.30
C PRO A 79 7.89 -3.59 9.89
N TYR A 80 7.73 -2.58 10.74
CA TYR A 80 8.85 -1.91 11.41
C TYR A 80 9.64 -2.88 12.29
N LEU A 81 8.96 -3.62 13.17
CA LEU A 81 9.60 -4.63 14.02
C LEU A 81 10.29 -5.72 13.18
N PHE A 82 9.65 -6.20 12.13
CA PHE A 82 10.24 -7.17 11.22
C PHE A 82 11.54 -6.64 10.59
N MET A 83 11.54 -5.40 10.10
CA MET A 83 12.72 -4.77 9.52
C MET A 83 13.83 -4.55 10.54
N GLN A 84 13.49 -4.16 11.79
CA GLN A 84 14.47 -4.00 12.88
C GLN A 84 15.10 -5.35 13.24
N LEU A 85 14.30 -6.39 13.48
CA LEU A 85 14.78 -7.73 13.86
C LEU A 85 15.65 -8.38 12.78
N THR A 86 15.39 -8.05 11.51
CA THR A 86 16.14 -8.59 10.36
C THR A 86 17.31 -7.70 9.92
N GLY A 87 17.58 -6.60 10.63
CA GLY A 87 18.62 -5.63 10.28
C GLY A 87 18.40 -4.89 8.97
N ARG A 88 17.15 -4.80 8.51
CA ARG A 88 16.76 -4.18 7.22
C ARG A 88 16.40 -2.71 7.33
N ASP A 89 16.25 -2.19 8.54
CA ASP A 89 15.93 -0.78 8.76
C ASP A 89 17.17 0.01 9.20
N PRO A 90 17.59 1.03 8.43
CA PRO A 90 18.66 1.93 8.82
C PRO A 90 18.24 2.94 9.88
N LEU A 91 16.94 3.05 10.21
CA LEU A 91 16.46 4.04 11.16
C LEU A 91 16.84 3.66 12.59
N LYS A 92 17.61 4.53 13.20
CA LYS A 92 18.01 4.41 14.60
C LYS A 92 17.25 5.46 15.43
N GLY A 93 16.72 5.01 16.57
CA GLY A 93 16.12 5.87 17.59
C GLY A 93 14.59 5.90 17.62
N ILE A 94 14.05 6.08 18.81
CA ILE A 94 12.62 6.05 19.13
C ILE A 94 11.84 7.11 18.32
N GLY A 95 12.41 8.32 18.15
CA GLY A 95 11.75 9.39 17.40
C GLY A 95 11.43 9.03 15.96
N SER A 96 12.32 8.30 15.29
CA SER A 96 12.09 7.82 13.91
C SER A 96 10.96 6.79 13.85
N GLY A 97 10.88 5.92 14.84
CA GLY A 97 9.79 4.95 14.97
C GLY A 97 8.43 5.64 15.17
N VAL A 98 8.38 6.64 16.06
CA VAL A 98 7.15 7.41 16.31
C VAL A 98 6.66 8.11 15.05
N ILE A 99 7.53 8.79 14.29
CA ILE A 99 7.16 9.44 13.02
C ILE A 99 6.63 8.40 12.02
N PHE A 100 7.29 7.25 11.92
CA PHE A 100 6.87 6.17 11.02
C PHE A 100 5.49 5.60 11.37
N LEU A 101 5.24 5.33 12.66
CA LEU A 101 3.96 4.83 13.14
C LEU A 101 2.84 5.87 12.98
N SER A 102 3.13 7.14 13.27
CA SER A 102 2.17 8.24 13.07
C SER A 102 1.76 8.40 11.61
N TYR A 103 2.71 8.24 10.67
CA TYR A 103 2.40 8.24 9.24
C TYR A 103 1.39 7.15 8.89
N TRP A 104 1.59 5.92 9.35
CA TRP A 104 0.68 4.82 9.05
C TRP A 104 -0.68 4.96 9.74
N ALA A 105 -0.74 5.57 10.93
CA ALA A 105 -2.00 5.91 11.58
C ALA A 105 -2.81 6.91 10.73
N VAL A 106 -2.16 7.98 10.26
CA VAL A 106 -2.79 8.98 9.37
C VAL A 106 -3.21 8.35 8.04
N ARG A 107 -2.38 7.46 7.48
CA ARG A 107 -2.74 6.73 6.25
C ARG A 107 -3.96 5.84 6.43
N GLY A 108 -4.16 5.26 7.61
CA GLY A 108 -5.38 4.49 7.91
C GLY A 108 -6.65 5.34 7.86
N ILE A 109 -6.60 6.56 8.41
CA ILE A 109 -7.71 7.51 8.33
C ILE A 109 -7.96 7.93 6.88
N ASP A 110 -6.90 8.24 6.15
CA ASP A 110 -6.95 8.69 4.76
C ASP A 110 -7.58 7.63 3.83
N VAL A 111 -7.13 6.39 3.91
CA VAL A 111 -7.70 5.29 3.11
C VAL A 111 -9.15 5.01 3.50
N ASP A 112 -9.51 5.06 4.79
CA ASP A 112 -10.89 4.89 5.23
C ASP A 112 -11.80 6.02 4.73
N ALA A 113 -11.32 7.26 4.78
CA ALA A 113 -12.05 8.42 4.23
C ALA A 113 -12.30 8.24 2.72
N PHE A 114 -11.28 7.78 2.00
CA PHE A 114 -11.41 7.50 0.57
C PHE A 114 -12.39 6.34 0.29
N TYR A 115 -12.37 5.26 1.07
CA TYR A 115 -13.33 4.15 0.92
C TYR A 115 -14.77 4.57 1.24
N ARG A 116 -14.96 5.48 2.22
CA ARG A 116 -16.26 6.10 2.51
C ARG A 116 -16.75 6.94 1.33
N LEU A 117 -15.86 7.76 0.75
CA LEU A 117 -16.18 8.54 -0.45
C LEU A 117 -16.61 7.63 -1.61
N GLN A 118 -15.89 6.54 -1.86
CA GLN A 118 -16.26 5.56 -2.90
C GLN A 118 -17.60 4.88 -2.60
N ALA A 119 -17.88 4.57 -1.34
CA ALA A 119 -19.17 4.00 -0.94
C ALA A 119 -20.33 4.97 -1.18
N MET A 120 -20.11 6.27 -0.98
CA MET A 120 -21.12 7.31 -1.30
C MET A 120 -21.34 7.47 -2.83
N ILE A 121 -20.27 7.34 -3.64
CA ILE A 121 -20.36 7.54 -5.10
C ILE A 121 -20.92 6.30 -5.81
N PHE A 122 -20.42 5.12 -5.47
CA PHE A 122 -20.70 3.87 -6.19
C PHE A 122 -21.57 2.88 -5.39
N GLY A 123 -21.89 3.21 -4.13
CA GLY A 123 -22.59 2.29 -3.23
C GLY A 123 -21.67 1.28 -2.54
N THR A 124 -22.28 0.43 -1.71
CA THR A 124 -21.60 -0.63 -0.94
C THR A 124 -21.72 -2.02 -1.57
N GLY A 125 -22.30 -2.12 -2.77
CA GLY A 125 -22.48 -3.39 -3.49
C GLY A 125 -21.14 -4.06 -3.82
N VAL A 126 -21.22 -5.39 -3.98
CA VAL A 126 -20.10 -6.26 -4.36
C VAL A 126 -20.29 -6.85 -5.77
N ASP A 127 -21.15 -6.23 -6.56
CA ASP A 127 -21.33 -6.59 -7.98
C ASP A 127 -20.13 -6.10 -8.82
N PHE A 128 -19.96 -6.74 -9.97
CA PHE A 128 -18.83 -6.50 -10.87
C PHE A 128 -18.69 -5.01 -11.26
N LYS A 129 -19.80 -4.33 -11.56
CA LYS A 129 -19.79 -2.92 -11.98
C LYS A 129 -19.31 -2.02 -10.86
N THR A 130 -19.82 -2.23 -9.65
CA THR A 130 -19.40 -1.48 -8.44
C THR A 130 -17.93 -1.71 -8.14
N ILE A 131 -17.46 -2.97 -8.14
CA ILE A 131 -16.06 -3.31 -7.89
C ILE A 131 -15.14 -2.63 -8.91
N ILE A 132 -15.41 -2.79 -10.20
CA ILE A 132 -14.57 -2.19 -11.26
C ILE A 132 -14.53 -0.67 -11.16
N SER A 133 -15.66 -0.01 -10.90
CA SER A 133 -15.71 1.45 -10.75
C SER A 133 -14.84 1.92 -9.58
N LYS A 134 -14.88 1.21 -8.44
CA LYS A 134 -14.03 1.48 -7.28
C LYS A 134 -12.55 1.25 -7.60
N VAL A 135 -12.19 0.15 -8.26
CA VAL A 135 -10.80 -0.14 -8.65
C VAL A 135 -10.26 0.93 -9.59
N LEU A 136 -11.04 1.36 -10.58
CA LEU A 136 -10.62 2.40 -11.53
C LEU A 136 -10.38 3.74 -10.82
N LEU A 137 -11.29 4.18 -9.97
CA LEU A 137 -11.11 5.42 -9.20
C LEU A 137 -9.90 5.31 -8.25
N ASP A 138 -9.75 4.16 -7.57
CA ASP A 138 -8.65 3.92 -6.65
C ASP A 138 -7.29 3.96 -7.37
N GLN A 139 -7.10 3.11 -8.36
CA GLN A 139 -5.79 2.87 -8.94
C GLN A 139 -5.35 3.96 -9.92
N PHE A 140 -6.27 4.57 -10.65
CA PHE A 140 -5.93 5.55 -11.68
C PHE A 140 -6.13 7.01 -11.27
N ILE A 141 -6.87 7.27 -10.20
CA ILE A 141 -7.08 8.63 -9.68
C ILE A 141 -6.42 8.78 -8.31
N TYR A 142 -6.93 8.10 -7.27
CA TYR A 142 -6.44 8.26 -5.91
C TYR A 142 -4.97 7.81 -5.77
N CYS A 143 -4.61 6.66 -6.34
CA CYS A 143 -3.26 6.14 -6.26
C CYS A 143 -2.25 7.04 -6.99
N VAL A 144 -2.60 7.52 -8.19
CA VAL A 144 -1.72 8.35 -9.03
C VAL A 144 -1.55 9.76 -8.45
N ILE A 145 -2.64 10.39 -8.02
CA ILE A 145 -2.63 11.80 -7.62
C ILE A 145 -2.25 11.97 -6.15
N TRP A 146 -2.56 11.00 -5.30
CA TRP A 146 -2.42 11.14 -3.85
C TRP A 146 -1.57 10.05 -3.21
N ALA A 147 -1.98 8.79 -3.25
CA ALA A 147 -1.36 7.72 -2.45
C ALA A 147 0.11 7.49 -2.78
N SER A 148 0.47 7.38 -4.07
CA SER A 148 1.85 7.17 -4.49
C SER A 148 2.74 8.39 -4.25
N PRO A 149 2.33 9.64 -4.59
CA PRO A 149 3.11 10.83 -4.25
C PRO A 149 3.37 10.98 -2.76
N VAL A 150 2.34 10.85 -1.92
CA VAL A 150 2.47 10.98 -0.46
C VAL A 150 3.40 9.91 0.10
N THR A 151 3.25 8.65 -0.36
CA THR A 151 4.11 7.54 0.07
C THR A 151 5.56 7.76 -0.37
N ALA A 152 5.78 8.12 -1.63
CA ALA A 152 7.11 8.37 -2.16
C ALA A 152 7.83 9.52 -1.43
N LEU A 153 7.12 10.63 -1.19
CA LEU A 153 7.66 11.77 -0.43
C LEU A 153 8.00 11.39 1.00
N PHE A 154 7.15 10.61 1.67
CA PHE A 154 7.41 10.14 3.02
C PHE A 154 8.65 9.24 3.09
N TYR A 155 8.77 8.26 2.20
CA TYR A 155 9.92 7.35 2.19
C TYR A 155 11.23 8.05 1.83
N THR A 156 11.22 9.03 0.92
CA THR A 156 12.42 9.85 0.63
C THR A 156 12.84 10.73 1.82
N TRP A 157 11.85 11.26 2.57
CA TRP A 157 12.14 11.99 3.80
C TRP A 157 12.69 11.06 4.90
N ARG A 158 12.17 9.84 4.99
CA ARG A 158 12.71 8.78 5.83
C ARG A 158 14.16 8.44 5.46
N GLU A 159 14.50 8.28 4.18
CA GLU A 159 15.88 8.07 3.69
C GLU A 159 16.82 9.20 4.13
N ALA A 160 16.33 10.43 4.18
CA ALA A 160 17.04 11.59 4.72
C ALA A 160 17.07 11.64 6.27
N SER A 161 16.70 10.54 6.96
CA SER A 161 16.58 10.42 8.42
C SER A 161 15.68 11.52 9.00
N PHE A 162 14.56 11.80 8.34
CA PHE A 162 13.56 12.81 8.69
C PHE A 162 14.12 14.25 8.80
N SER A 163 15.26 14.55 8.19
CA SER A 163 15.84 15.88 8.14
C SER A 163 15.41 16.63 6.87
N ILE A 164 14.65 17.70 7.03
CA ILE A 164 14.19 18.56 5.92
C ILE A 164 15.38 19.15 5.14
N LYS A 165 16.45 19.53 5.84
CA LYS A 165 17.66 20.10 5.20
C LYS A 165 18.34 19.10 4.28
N ARG A 166 18.52 17.86 4.74
CA ARG A 166 19.10 16.77 3.94
C ARG A 166 18.17 16.36 2.80
N TRP A 167 16.87 16.28 3.08
CA TRP A 167 15.87 15.90 2.09
C TRP A 167 15.82 16.87 0.89
N LYS A 168 15.81 18.19 1.14
CA LYS A 168 15.79 19.21 0.08
C LYS A 168 17.06 19.21 -0.80
N GLY A 169 18.20 18.74 -0.28
CA GLY A 169 19.45 18.66 -1.03
C GLY A 169 19.67 17.35 -1.80
N ASN A 170 18.85 16.34 -1.59
CA ASN A 170 19.14 14.97 -2.03
C ASN A 170 18.56 14.59 -3.40
N LYS A 171 17.47 15.22 -3.85
CA LYS A 171 16.79 14.83 -5.08
C LYS A 171 16.21 16.05 -5.80
N THR A 172 16.32 16.05 -7.13
CA THR A 172 15.63 17.02 -7.99
C THR A 172 14.16 16.67 -8.12
N TRP A 173 13.33 17.65 -8.50
CA TRP A 173 11.90 17.40 -8.78
C TRP A 173 11.69 16.36 -9.90
N ALA A 174 12.57 16.32 -10.89
CA ALA A 174 12.52 15.32 -11.95
C ALA A 174 12.76 13.91 -11.42
N GLU A 175 13.74 13.72 -10.51
CA GLU A 175 14.01 12.42 -9.88
C GLU A 175 12.86 11.96 -8.96
N LEU A 176 12.23 12.89 -8.25
CA LEU A 176 11.05 12.59 -7.44
C LEU A 176 9.87 12.15 -8.32
N PHE A 177 9.64 12.85 -9.42
CA PHE A 177 8.57 12.48 -10.36
C PHE A 177 8.80 11.10 -11.00
N ASP A 178 10.04 10.81 -11.43
CA ASP A 178 10.43 9.48 -11.92
C ASP A 178 10.13 8.39 -10.91
N MET A 179 10.54 8.63 -9.67
CA MET A 179 10.37 7.66 -8.61
C MET A 179 8.89 7.40 -8.32
N ILE A 180 8.07 8.46 -8.24
CA ILE A 180 6.62 8.35 -8.04
C ILE A 180 5.99 7.54 -9.18
N LEU A 181 6.34 7.84 -10.42
CA LEU A 181 5.78 7.18 -11.59
C LEU A 181 6.17 5.70 -11.65
N ILE A 182 7.46 5.38 -11.42
CA ILE A 182 7.95 4.00 -11.39
C ILE A 182 7.26 3.23 -10.25
N PHE A 183 7.20 3.82 -9.05
CA PHE A 183 6.53 3.22 -7.90
C PHE A 183 5.06 2.92 -8.22
N THR A 184 4.31 3.89 -8.76
CA THR A 184 2.91 3.72 -9.12
C THR A 184 2.70 2.58 -10.12
N VAL A 185 3.42 2.62 -11.25
CA VAL A 185 3.26 1.61 -12.31
C VAL A 185 3.67 0.20 -11.84
N THR A 186 4.73 0.10 -11.07
CA THR A 186 5.23 -1.21 -10.60
C THR A 186 4.35 -1.82 -9.52
N THR A 187 3.71 -1.00 -8.70
CA THR A 187 2.77 -1.47 -7.66
C THR A 187 1.39 -1.83 -8.20
N TRP A 188 0.99 -1.32 -9.37
CA TRP A 188 -0.27 -1.72 -10.02
C TRP A 188 -0.39 -3.24 -10.24
N VAL A 189 0.72 -3.93 -10.50
CA VAL A 189 0.74 -5.40 -10.63
C VAL A 189 0.17 -6.06 -9.38
N VAL A 190 0.40 -5.51 -8.19
CA VAL A 190 -0.11 -6.05 -6.92
C VAL A 190 -1.49 -5.50 -6.61
N TRP A 191 -1.64 -4.16 -6.71
CA TRP A 191 -2.79 -3.47 -6.14
C TRP A 191 -4.03 -3.46 -7.03
N ILE A 192 -3.93 -3.55 -8.36
CA ILE A 192 -5.13 -3.63 -9.21
C ILE A 192 -5.94 -4.89 -8.88
N PRO A 193 -5.37 -6.12 -8.90
CA PRO A 193 -6.11 -7.30 -8.47
C PRO A 193 -6.37 -7.31 -6.95
N GLY A 194 -5.41 -6.81 -6.15
CA GLY A 194 -5.55 -6.73 -4.69
C GLY A 194 -6.75 -5.89 -4.25
N THR A 195 -6.96 -4.71 -4.83
CA THR A 195 -8.11 -3.87 -4.53
C THR A 195 -9.42 -4.47 -5.05
N ALA A 196 -9.40 -5.17 -6.20
CA ALA A 196 -10.57 -5.92 -6.67
C ALA A 196 -11.00 -6.99 -5.65
N ILE A 197 -10.03 -7.73 -5.08
CA ILE A 197 -10.28 -8.71 -4.03
C ILE A 197 -10.81 -8.02 -2.76
N ILE A 198 -10.21 -6.90 -2.34
CA ILE A 198 -10.65 -6.12 -1.17
C ILE A 198 -12.10 -5.65 -1.35
N TYR A 199 -12.43 -5.08 -2.51
CA TYR A 199 -13.78 -4.57 -2.79
C TYR A 199 -14.83 -5.67 -3.01
N SER A 200 -14.44 -6.94 -3.14
CA SER A 200 -15.37 -8.08 -3.15
C SER A 200 -15.90 -8.45 -1.76
N LEU A 201 -15.34 -7.87 -0.70
CA LEU A 201 -15.86 -8.02 0.67
C LEU A 201 -16.86 -6.90 1.02
N PRO A 202 -17.77 -7.14 1.97
CA PRO A 202 -18.61 -6.11 2.55
C PRO A 202 -17.78 -4.91 3.04
N TYR A 203 -18.36 -3.71 2.89
CA TYR A 203 -17.68 -2.45 3.17
C TYR A 203 -16.89 -2.40 4.50
N PRO A 204 -17.43 -2.87 5.66
CA PRO A 204 -16.67 -2.81 6.93
C PRO A 204 -15.41 -3.68 6.94
N LEU A 205 -15.35 -4.75 6.11
CA LEU A 205 -14.21 -5.66 6.05
C LEU A 205 -13.11 -5.21 5.06
N GLN A 206 -13.35 -4.17 4.26
CA GLN A 206 -12.38 -3.71 3.26
C GLN A 206 -11.11 -3.16 3.90
N ILE A 207 -11.21 -2.36 4.97
CA ILE A 207 -10.04 -1.86 5.72
C ILE A 207 -9.26 -2.98 6.42
N PRO A 208 -9.88 -3.92 7.15
CA PRO A 208 -9.18 -5.09 7.69
C PRO A 208 -8.38 -5.87 6.65
N LEU A 209 -8.98 -6.19 5.50
CA LEU A 209 -8.28 -6.92 4.44
C LEU A 209 -7.17 -6.07 3.79
N PHE A 210 -7.43 -4.77 3.57
CA PHE A 210 -6.41 -3.83 3.12
C PHE A 210 -5.20 -3.83 4.05
N ASN A 211 -5.40 -3.74 5.36
CA ASN A 211 -4.34 -3.72 6.35
C ASN A 211 -3.51 -5.01 6.37
N LEU A 212 -4.18 -6.16 6.27
CA LEU A 212 -3.50 -7.44 6.19
C LEU A 212 -2.67 -7.56 4.91
N THR A 213 -3.25 -7.17 3.76
CA THR A 213 -2.56 -7.13 2.47
C THR A 213 -1.35 -6.20 2.52
N LEU A 214 -1.50 -5.00 3.10
CA LEU A 214 -0.44 -4.02 3.26
C LEU A 214 0.71 -4.55 4.12
N CYS A 215 0.41 -5.19 5.25
CA CYS A 215 1.39 -5.79 6.15
C CYS A 215 2.28 -6.79 5.41
N PHE A 216 1.66 -7.77 4.77
CA PHE A 216 2.40 -8.78 4.02
C PHE A 216 3.12 -8.18 2.81
N PHE A 217 2.52 -7.21 2.12
CA PHE A 217 3.17 -6.53 1.00
C PHE A 217 4.49 -5.89 1.42
N VAL A 218 4.48 -5.08 2.49
CA VAL A 218 5.70 -4.41 2.97
C VAL A 218 6.76 -5.43 3.38
N ILE A 219 6.37 -6.50 4.09
CA ILE A 219 7.29 -7.56 4.51
C ILE A 219 7.87 -8.29 3.30
N LEU A 220 7.04 -8.77 2.38
CA LEU A 220 7.48 -9.52 1.21
C LEU A 220 8.39 -8.69 0.31
N VAL A 221 8.01 -7.45 -0.01
CA VAL A 221 8.86 -6.56 -0.82
C VAL A 221 10.20 -6.31 -0.13
N SER A 222 10.25 -6.15 1.20
CA SER A 222 11.51 -5.99 1.93
C SER A 222 12.41 -7.23 1.85
N VAL A 223 11.84 -8.42 1.76
CA VAL A 223 12.58 -9.68 1.62
C VAL A 223 13.11 -9.85 0.19
N PHE A 224 12.25 -9.66 -0.81
CA PHE A 224 12.59 -9.93 -2.21
C PHE A 224 13.53 -8.88 -2.81
N SER A 225 13.39 -7.60 -2.46
CA SER A 225 14.29 -6.54 -2.94
C SER A 225 15.75 -6.75 -2.53
N GLN A 226 16.01 -7.34 -1.37
CA GLN A 226 17.39 -7.65 -0.94
C GLN A 226 18.00 -8.86 -1.64
N LYS A 227 17.16 -9.84 -2.03
CA LYS A 227 17.66 -11.03 -2.73
C LYS A 227 18.20 -10.67 -4.12
N GLU A 228 17.53 -9.73 -4.79
CA GLU A 228 17.95 -9.26 -6.13
C GLU A 228 19.24 -8.43 -6.06
N ASN A 229 19.42 -7.58 -5.02
CA ASN A 229 20.65 -6.81 -4.81
C ASN A 229 21.88 -7.68 -4.42
N ARG A 230 21.69 -8.95 -4.04
CA ARG A 230 22.79 -9.88 -3.72
C ARG A 230 23.16 -10.80 -4.89
N SER A 231 22.30 -10.89 -5.90
CA SER A 231 22.46 -11.75 -7.07
C SER A 231 22.92 -11.02 -8.33
N GLY A 232 23.06 -9.71 -8.30
CA GLY A 232 23.62 -8.86 -9.37
C GLY A 232 24.90 -8.17 -8.93
#